data_84217866c9d7b37f3a407f6cc1d452c2
#
_entry.id   84217866c9d7b37f3a407f6cc1d452c2
#
_cell.length_a   1.000
_cell.length_b   1.000
_cell.length_c   1.000
_cell.angle_alpha   90.00
_cell.angle_beta   90.00
_cell.angle_gamma   90.00
#
_symmetry.space_group_name_H-M   'P 1'
#
loop_
_entity.id
_entity.type
_entity.pdbx_description
1 polymer ?
#
loop_
_entity_poly.entity_id
_entity_poly.type
_entity_poly.pdbx_seq_one_letter_code
_entity_poly.pdbx_strand_id
1 'polypeptide(L)' 'AHSHIGALAAHCLALAGRVEEARDQVDQVQRRRPGYAIDDLLTAFRLPVTLVTRMRQVAKRIGMDRD' A
#
# COMPACT_ATOMS: atom_id res chain seq x y z
N ALA A 1 9.25 -1.42 10.42
CA ALA A 1 9.71 -2.18 9.25
C ALA A 1 8.65 -3.13 8.71
N HIS A 2 7.97 -3.89 9.59
CA HIS A 2 6.95 -4.85 9.16
C HIS A 2 5.77 -4.18 8.45
N SER A 3 5.38 -2.98 8.89
CA SER A 3 4.28 -2.26 8.25
C SER A 3 4.61 -1.87 6.81
N HIS A 4 5.84 -1.44 6.56
CA HIS A 4 6.27 -1.11 5.20
C HIS A 4 6.31 -2.34 4.29
N ILE A 5 6.78 -3.47 4.81
CA ILE A 5 6.84 -4.73 4.06
C ILE A 5 5.41 -5.19 3.73
N GLY A 6 4.50 -5.15 4.70
CA GLY A 6 3.11 -5.51 4.48
C GLY A 6 2.42 -4.60 3.47
N ALA A 7 2.68 -3.30 3.54
CA ALA A 7 2.12 -2.33 2.59
C ALA A 7 2.64 -2.58 1.17
N LEU A 8 3.92 -2.85 1.03
CA LEU A 8 4.50 -3.17 -0.27
C LEU A 8 3.91 -4.45 -0.84
N ALA A 9 3.74 -5.48 0.00
CA ALA A 9 3.12 -6.73 -0.41
C ALA A 9 1.68 -6.51 -0.90
N ALA A 10 0.92 -5.65 -0.22
CA ALA A 10 -0.44 -5.32 -0.63
C ALA A 10 -0.47 -4.69 -2.02
N HIS A 11 0.45 -3.78 -2.31
CA HIS A 11 0.53 -3.14 -3.62
C HIS A 11 0.92 -4.15 -4.71
N CYS A 12 1.84 -5.06 -4.41
CA CYS A 12 2.22 -6.12 -5.34
C CYS A 12 1.04 -7.02 -5.67
N LEU A 13 0.26 -7.41 -4.67
CA LEU A 13 -0.93 -8.23 -4.87
C LEU A 13 -1.95 -7.51 -5.75
N ALA A 14 -2.20 -6.23 -5.49
CA ALA A 14 -3.14 -5.44 -6.26
C ALA A 14 -2.69 -5.29 -7.73
N LEU A 15 -1.40 -5.08 -7.96
CA LEU A 15 -0.85 -4.98 -9.30
C LEU A 15 -0.96 -6.31 -10.07
N ALA A 16 -0.97 -7.42 -9.33
CA ALA A 16 -1.17 -8.75 -9.92
C ALA A 16 -2.66 -9.09 -10.13
N GLY A 17 -3.57 -8.15 -9.83
CA GLY A 17 -5.00 -8.37 -9.98
C GLY A 17 -5.67 -9.06 -8.78
N ARG A 18 -4.93 -9.27 -7.68
CA ARG A 18 -5.42 -9.97 -6.49
C ARG A 18 -5.89 -8.95 -5.45
N VAL A 19 -6.93 -8.19 -5.79
CA VAL A 19 -7.37 -7.03 -5.00
C VAL A 19 -7.91 -7.44 -3.63
N GLU A 20 -8.66 -8.53 -3.53
CA GLU A 20 -9.21 -8.97 -2.25
C GLU A 20 -8.10 -9.34 -1.26
N GLU A 21 -7.09 -10.06 -1.71
CA GLU A 21 -5.94 -10.40 -0.88
C GLU A 21 -5.14 -9.17 -0.50
N ALA A 22 -5.05 -8.20 -1.42
CA ALA A 22 -4.38 -6.93 -1.14
C ALA A 22 -5.10 -6.17 -0.02
N ARG A 23 -6.43 -6.12 -0.06
CA ARG A 23 -7.24 -5.47 0.99
C ARG A 23 -7.08 -6.14 2.34
N ASP A 24 -7.01 -7.47 2.37
CA ASP A 24 -6.74 -8.20 3.61
C ASP A 24 -5.39 -7.82 4.20
N GLN A 25 -4.39 -7.67 3.33
CA GLN A 25 -3.05 -7.26 3.75
C GLN A 25 -3.05 -5.84 4.30
N VAL A 26 -3.79 -4.93 3.66
CA VAL A 26 -3.95 -3.56 4.14
C VAL A 26 -4.60 -3.54 5.53
N ASP A 27 -5.63 -4.34 5.75
CA ASP A 27 -6.28 -4.44 7.06
C ASP A 27 -5.29 -4.84 8.14
N GLN A 28 -4.42 -5.81 7.86
CA GLN A 28 -3.40 -6.25 8.80
C GLN A 28 -2.41 -5.13 9.12
N VAL A 29 -1.98 -4.39 8.11
CA VAL A 29 -1.06 -3.26 8.30
C VAL A 29 -1.72 -2.19 9.18
N GLN A 30 -2.97 -1.84 8.90
CA GLN A 30 -3.66 -0.78 9.63
C GLN A 30 -4.03 -1.19 11.05
N ARG A 31 -4.18 -2.47 11.33
CA ARG A 31 -4.35 -2.96 12.71
C ARG A 31 -3.10 -2.75 13.53
N ARG A 32 -1.93 -2.90 12.92
CA ARG A 32 -0.64 -2.71 13.59
C ARG A 32 -0.26 -1.24 13.71
N ARG A 33 -0.60 -0.45 12.68
CA ARG A 33 -0.31 0.99 12.63
C ARG A 33 -1.53 1.73 12.14
N PRO A 34 -2.46 2.08 13.03
CA PRO A 34 -3.62 2.89 12.64
C PRO A 34 -3.18 4.19 11.97
N GLY A 35 -3.85 4.54 10.88
CA GLY A 35 -3.50 5.71 10.11
C GLY A 35 -2.42 5.52 9.06
N TYR A 36 -1.84 4.31 8.96
CA TYR A 36 -0.87 4.01 7.92
C TYR A 36 -1.51 4.23 6.53
N ALA A 37 -0.83 4.96 5.67
CA ALA A 37 -1.30 5.27 4.33
C ALA A 37 -0.16 5.19 3.33
N ILE A 38 -0.49 5.30 2.04
CA ILE A 38 0.49 5.21 0.95
C ILE A 38 1.65 6.21 1.12
N ASP A 39 1.40 7.38 1.69
CA ASP A 39 2.45 8.37 1.90
C ASP A 39 3.54 7.87 2.86
N ASP A 40 3.17 7.06 3.86
CA ASP A 40 4.13 6.46 4.77
C ASP A 40 5.07 5.50 4.02
N LEU A 41 4.51 4.71 3.10
CA LEU A 41 5.29 3.79 2.29
C LEU A 41 6.21 4.55 1.33
N LEU A 42 5.71 5.56 0.66
CA LEU A 42 6.48 6.34 -0.31
C LEU A 42 7.59 7.16 0.36
N THR A 43 7.40 7.53 1.62
CA THR A 43 8.45 8.21 2.40
C THR A 43 9.57 7.24 2.77
N ALA A 44 9.24 5.97 3.04
CA ALA A 44 10.20 4.96 3.43
C ALA A 44 11.08 4.49 2.27
N PHE A 45 10.59 4.53 1.05
CA PHE A 45 11.29 4.05 -0.13
C PHE A 45 11.37 5.13 -1.19
N ARG A 46 12.53 5.22 -1.86
CA ARG A 46 12.72 6.08 -3.02
C ARG A 46 12.36 5.30 -4.27
N LEU A 47 11.24 5.64 -4.87
CA LEU A 47 10.72 4.93 -6.02
C LEU A 47 10.65 5.85 -7.25
N PRO A 48 10.78 5.29 -8.47
CA PRO A 48 10.60 6.07 -9.69
C PRO A 48 9.22 6.74 -9.75
N VAL A 49 9.15 7.93 -10.33
CA VAL A 49 7.89 8.70 -10.42
C VAL A 49 6.77 7.89 -11.08
N THR A 50 7.09 7.13 -12.13
CA THR A 50 6.09 6.32 -12.83
C THR A 50 5.49 5.26 -11.90
N LEU A 51 6.30 4.65 -11.05
CA LEU A 51 5.82 3.66 -10.09
C LEU A 51 5.02 4.33 -8.98
N VAL A 52 5.46 5.48 -8.50
CA VAL A 52 4.74 6.25 -7.47
C VAL A 52 3.32 6.58 -7.94
N THR A 53 3.18 7.09 -9.16
CA THR A 53 1.88 7.43 -9.73
C THR A 53 0.98 6.20 -9.76
N ARG A 54 1.51 5.08 -10.20
CA ARG A 54 0.77 3.83 -10.29
C ARG A 54 0.35 3.32 -8.91
N MET A 55 1.25 3.39 -7.93
CA MET A 55 0.96 2.97 -6.57
C MET A 55 -0.11 3.84 -5.91
N ARG A 56 -0.13 5.15 -6.17
CA ARG A 56 -1.19 6.02 -5.66
C ARG A 56 -2.56 5.64 -6.24
N GLN A 57 -2.61 5.25 -7.51
CA GLN A 57 -3.86 4.78 -8.11
C GLN A 57 -4.33 3.48 -7.49
N VAL A 58 -3.41 2.56 -7.27
CA VAL A 58 -3.69 1.26 -6.65
C VAL A 58 -4.12 1.44 -5.20
N ALA A 59 -3.49 2.36 -4.46
CA ALA A 59 -3.80 2.62 -3.07
C ALA A 59 -5.28 2.97 -2.85
N LYS A 60 -5.89 3.68 -3.79
CA LYS A 60 -7.33 4.00 -3.73
C LYS A 60 -8.19 2.75 -3.78
N ARG A 61 -7.78 1.75 -4.55
CA ARG A 61 -8.52 0.50 -4.70
C ARG A 61 -8.45 -0.38 -3.47
N ILE A 62 -7.36 -0.34 -2.75
CA ILE A 62 -7.11 -1.23 -1.63
C ILE A 62 -7.25 -0.54 -0.26
N GLY A 63 -7.71 0.71 -0.25
CA GLY A 63 -7.99 1.42 0.99
C GLY A 63 -6.76 1.94 1.72
N MET A 64 -5.69 2.21 1.00
CA MET A 64 -4.45 2.69 1.59
C MET A 64 -4.19 4.17 1.33
N ASP A 65 -5.03 4.84 0.58
CA ASP A 65 -4.90 6.28 0.36
C ASP A 65 -5.48 7.05 1.55
N ARG A 66 -4.98 8.27 1.72
CA ARG A 66 -5.49 9.19 2.73
C ARG A 66 -6.31 10.25 2.03
N ASP A 67 -7.57 10.38 2.41
CA ASP A 67 -8.46 11.36 1.83
C ASP A 67 -8.06 12.80 2.17
#